data_813494ef9a4515cd1f6ad373d9112def
#
_entry.id   813494ef9a4515cd1f6ad373d9112def
#
_cell.length_a   1.000
_cell.length_b   1.000
_cell.length_c   1.000
_cell.angle_alpha   90.00
_cell.angle_beta   90.00
_cell.angle_gamma   90.00
#
_symmetry.space_group_name_H-M   'P 1'
#
loop_
_entity.id
_entity.type
_entity.pdbx_description
1 polymer ?
#
loop_
_entity_poly.entity_id
_entity_poly.type
_entity_poly.pdbx_seq_one_letter_code
_entity_poly.pdbx_strand_id
1 'polypeptide(L)'
;MSNQNTMETNRIILRPWRDSDAETLFKWASDPDVGSRAGWAPHQSVEESLEIIRNVFNDALHTWAIELKETGEPIGAMGYGPSCECDLPAREGEPLIGYWVAKPYWNQGICTEALRLMLDHIRETTDIKSLISGHFVDNPASGRVMEKCGFVPTGETCIDEKQYQGMGRPIRVLRLVITKMQGTVCEPAGSTCGL
;
A
#
# COMPACT_ATOMS: atom_id res chain seq x y z
N MET A 1 0.32 -11.72 16.77
CA MET A 1 -0.83 -11.36 15.94
C MET A 1 -0.83 -9.84 15.82
N SER A 2 -0.48 -9.28 14.68
CA SER A 2 -0.52 -7.84 14.44
C SER A 2 -1.98 -7.39 14.52
N ASN A 3 -2.26 -6.45 15.42
CA ASN A 3 -3.60 -5.88 15.59
C ASN A 3 -3.83 -4.86 14.46
N GLN A 4 -3.97 -5.36 13.22
CA GLN A 4 -4.26 -4.51 12.07
C GLN A 4 -5.70 -4.00 12.17
N ASN A 5 -5.84 -2.69 12.38
CA ASN A 5 -7.15 -2.07 12.42
C ASN A 5 -7.81 -2.09 11.03
N THR A 6 -9.11 -2.31 11.01
CA THR A 6 -9.93 -2.14 9.81
C THR A 6 -10.21 -0.66 9.61
N MET A 7 -10.06 -0.19 8.38
CA MET A 7 -10.30 1.19 7.97
C MET A 7 -11.25 1.18 6.76
N GLU A 8 -12.06 2.21 6.59
CA GLU A 8 -13.03 2.21 5.52
C GLU A 8 -13.32 3.59 4.93
N THR A 9 -13.78 3.60 3.71
CA THR A 9 -14.37 4.73 3.00
C THR A 9 -15.81 4.38 2.59
N ASN A 10 -16.42 5.18 1.73
CA ASN A 10 -17.74 4.86 1.18
C ASN A 10 -17.71 3.64 0.24
N ARG A 11 -16.58 3.35 -0.42
CA ARG A 11 -16.47 2.31 -1.46
C ARG A 11 -15.69 1.09 -1.04
N ILE A 12 -14.68 1.24 -0.19
CA ILE A 12 -13.73 0.19 0.14
C ILE A 12 -13.52 0.03 1.64
N ILE A 13 -13.07 -1.16 2.01
CA ILE A 13 -12.56 -1.50 3.35
C ILE A 13 -11.12 -1.97 3.20
N LEU A 14 -10.19 -1.42 3.98
CA LEU A 14 -8.89 -2.00 4.24
C LEU A 14 -8.99 -2.86 5.48
N ARG A 15 -8.83 -4.16 5.35
CA ARG A 15 -8.93 -5.13 6.45
C ARG A 15 -7.81 -6.17 6.40
N PRO A 16 -7.53 -6.85 7.52
CA PRO A 16 -6.62 -8.00 7.49
C PRO A 16 -7.09 -9.05 6.46
N TRP A 17 -6.12 -9.73 5.84
CA TRP A 17 -6.39 -10.87 5.00
C TRP A 17 -6.91 -12.04 5.81
N ARG A 18 -7.78 -12.85 5.22
CA ARG A 18 -8.38 -14.06 5.80
C ARG A 18 -7.99 -15.27 4.95
N ASP A 19 -7.87 -16.44 5.56
CA ASP A 19 -7.63 -17.68 4.82
C ASP A 19 -8.71 -17.92 3.75
N SER A 20 -9.94 -17.53 4.02
CA SER A 20 -11.06 -17.62 3.07
C SER A 20 -10.93 -16.74 1.82
N ASP A 21 -9.99 -15.81 1.81
CA ASP A 21 -9.74 -14.94 0.66
C ASP A 21 -8.84 -15.61 -0.40
N ALA A 22 -8.29 -16.79 -0.12
CA ALA A 22 -7.28 -17.44 -0.96
C ALA A 22 -7.76 -17.68 -2.41
N GLU A 23 -9.01 -18.13 -2.60
CA GLU A 23 -9.58 -18.33 -3.94
C GLU A 23 -9.69 -17.02 -4.71
N THR A 24 -10.15 -15.95 -4.03
CA THR A 24 -10.28 -14.62 -4.66
C THR A 24 -8.90 -14.01 -4.92
N LEU A 25 -7.95 -14.19 -4.02
CA LEU A 25 -6.56 -13.76 -4.26
C LEU A 25 -6.00 -14.50 -5.48
N PHE A 26 -6.15 -15.81 -5.58
CA PHE A 26 -5.71 -16.58 -6.73
C PHE A 26 -6.35 -16.08 -8.04
N LYS A 27 -7.67 -15.86 -8.03
CA LYS A 27 -8.42 -15.32 -9.19
C LYS A 27 -7.77 -14.07 -9.77
N TRP A 28 -7.31 -13.15 -8.91
CA TRP A 28 -6.74 -11.88 -9.34
C TRP A 28 -5.22 -11.90 -9.51
N ALA A 29 -4.52 -12.64 -8.65
CA ALA A 29 -3.07 -12.71 -8.65
C ALA A 29 -2.50 -13.68 -9.69
N SER A 30 -3.31 -14.54 -10.29
CA SER A 30 -2.92 -15.36 -11.44
C SER A 30 -2.94 -14.59 -12.77
N ASP A 31 -3.51 -13.37 -12.82
CA ASP A 31 -3.45 -12.54 -14.03
C ASP A 31 -2.02 -11.99 -14.23
N PRO A 32 -1.34 -12.37 -15.34
CA PRO A 32 0.04 -11.93 -15.59
C PRO A 32 0.17 -10.41 -15.75
N ASP A 33 -0.90 -9.71 -16.18
CA ASP A 33 -0.87 -8.25 -16.28
C ASP A 33 -0.81 -7.58 -14.90
N VAL A 34 -1.39 -8.20 -13.87
CA VAL A 34 -1.32 -7.71 -12.48
C VAL A 34 0.07 -7.94 -11.91
N GLY A 35 0.54 -9.18 -11.93
CA GLY A 35 1.85 -9.55 -11.39
C GLY A 35 3.00 -8.79 -12.04
N SER A 36 3.04 -8.70 -13.37
CA SER A 36 4.10 -8.00 -14.10
C SER A 36 4.20 -6.51 -13.77
N ARG A 37 3.08 -5.86 -13.43
CA ARG A 37 3.06 -4.44 -13.04
C ARG A 37 3.44 -4.20 -11.58
N ALA A 38 3.29 -5.23 -10.74
CA ALA A 38 3.60 -5.19 -9.32
C ALA A 38 4.96 -5.85 -8.97
N GLY A 39 5.59 -6.54 -9.94
CA GLY A 39 6.94 -7.10 -9.79
C GLY A 39 6.98 -8.52 -9.21
N TRP A 40 5.89 -9.29 -9.30
CA TRP A 40 5.84 -10.68 -8.82
C TRP A 40 5.28 -11.66 -9.85
N ALA A 41 5.57 -12.95 -9.65
CA ALA A 41 5.10 -14.04 -10.51
C ALA A 41 3.60 -14.27 -10.34
N PRO A 42 2.83 -14.50 -11.42
CA PRO A 42 1.44 -14.91 -11.28
C PRO A 42 1.32 -16.15 -10.39
N HIS A 43 0.40 -16.11 -9.43
CA HIS A 43 0.13 -17.25 -8.57
C HIS A 43 -0.29 -18.47 -9.37
N GLN A 44 0.18 -19.65 -8.98
CA GLN A 44 -0.03 -20.89 -9.72
C GLN A 44 -1.18 -21.73 -9.15
N SER A 45 -1.57 -21.49 -7.88
CA SER A 45 -2.66 -22.23 -7.22
C SER A 45 -3.30 -21.41 -6.08
N VAL A 46 -4.44 -21.92 -5.59
CA VAL A 46 -5.11 -21.39 -4.39
C VAL A 46 -4.26 -21.64 -3.15
N GLU A 47 -3.57 -22.79 -3.09
CA GLU A 47 -2.68 -23.14 -1.99
C GLU A 47 -1.52 -22.16 -1.87
N GLU A 48 -0.88 -21.79 -2.98
CA GLU A 48 0.15 -20.75 -3.01
C GLU A 48 -0.40 -19.41 -2.51
N SER A 49 -1.59 -19.03 -2.96
CA SER A 49 -2.25 -17.82 -2.50
C SER A 49 -2.53 -17.84 -0.99
N LEU A 50 -2.92 -19.00 -0.44
CA LEU A 50 -3.11 -19.17 0.99
C LEU A 50 -1.79 -19.04 1.78
N GLU A 51 -0.71 -19.60 1.26
CA GLU A 51 0.62 -19.47 1.86
C GLU A 51 1.09 -17.99 1.86
N ILE A 52 0.86 -17.25 0.78
CA ILE A 52 1.16 -15.82 0.70
C ILE A 52 0.34 -15.03 1.73
N ILE A 53 -0.95 -15.33 1.89
CA ILE A 53 -1.78 -14.68 2.93
C ILE A 53 -1.17 -14.91 4.32
N ARG A 54 -0.81 -16.15 4.65
CA ARG A 54 -0.34 -16.52 5.99
C ARG A 54 1.05 -16.01 6.28
N ASN A 55 1.99 -16.20 5.35
CA ASN A 55 3.42 -16.03 5.60
C ASN A 55 3.96 -14.67 5.15
N VAL A 56 3.25 -13.97 4.25
CA VAL A 56 3.70 -12.68 3.74
C VAL A 56 2.78 -11.55 4.23
N PHE A 57 1.49 -11.63 3.97
CA PHE A 57 0.58 -10.53 4.26
C PHE A 57 0.27 -10.38 5.76
N ASN A 58 0.14 -11.50 6.48
CA ASN A 58 -0.23 -11.50 7.89
C ASN A 58 0.97 -11.58 8.86
N ASP A 59 2.15 -11.96 8.39
CA ASP A 59 3.33 -12.15 9.24
C ASP A 59 4.41 -11.08 9.00
N ALA A 60 4.92 -10.99 7.80
CA ALA A 60 6.10 -10.17 7.49
C ALA A 60 5.78 -8.69 7.23
N LEU A 61 4.58 -8.37 6.80
CA LEU A 61 4.21 -7.04 6.33
C LEU A 61 2.90 -6.56 6.98
N HIS A 62 2.77 -5.23 7.16
CA HIS A 62 1.48 -4.62 7.45
C HIS A 62 0.68 -4.50 6.15
N THR A 63 0.02 -5.58 5.72
CA THR A 63 -0.69 -5.64 4.44
C THR A 63 -2.17 -5.87 4.63
N TRP A 64 -2.98 -4.96 4.12
CA TRP A 64 -4.44 -5.05 4.11
C TRP A 64 -4.95 -5.54 2.76
N ALA A 65 -6.02 -6.34 2.79
CA ALA A 65 -6.87 -6.55 1.64
C ALA A 65 -7.67 -5.27 1.34
N ILE A 66 -7.76 -4.90 0.08
CA ILE A 66 -8.67 -3.86 -0.39
C ILE A 66 -9.98 -4.57 -0.76
N GLU A 67 -10.95 -4.55 0.15
CA GLU A 67 -12.28 -5.13 -0.10
C GLU A 67 -13.21 -4.08 -0.70
N LEU A 68 -13.91 -4.44 -1.77
CA LEU A 68 -14.94 -3.59 -2.37
C LEU A 68 -16.27 -3.79 -1.64
N LYS A 69 -16.84 -2.74 -1.05
CA LYS A 69 -18.08 -2.82 -0.26
C LYS A 69 -19.28 -3.33 -1.05
N GLU A 70 -19.34 -3.03 -2.33
CA GLU A 70 -20.44 -3.46 -3.21
C GLU A 70 -20.53 -4.98 -3.35
N THR A 71 -19.38 -5.67 -3.39
CA THR A 71 -19.33 -7.12 -3.64
C THR A 71 -18.88 -7.93 -2.41
N GLY A 72 -18.22 -7.30 -1.44
CA GLY A 72 -17.56 -7.96 -0.32
C GLY A 72 -16.30 -8.74 -0.74
N GLU A 73 -15.82 -8.60 -1.98
CA GLU A 73 -14.64 -9.30 -2.48
C GLU A 73 -13.36 -8.47 -2.25
N PRO A 74 -12.24 -9.09 -1.84
CA PRO A 74 -10.93 -8.46 -1.88
C PRO A 74 -10.48 -8.33 -3.35
N ILE A 75 -10.23 -7.10 -3.79
CA ILE A 75 -9.87 -6.76 -5.16
C ILE A 75 -8.43 -6.28 -5.32
N GLY A 76 -7.65 -6.30 -4.26
CA GLY A 76 -6.27 -5.85 -4.26
C GLY A 76 -5.64 -5.94 -2.88
N ALA A 77 -4.39 -5.50 -2.80
CA ALA A 77 -3.64 -5.39 -1.56
C ALA A 77 -2.95 -4.03 -1.45
N MET A 78 -2.76 -3.59 -0.22
CA MET A 78 -1.99 -2.39 0.10
C MET A 78 -1.30 -2.58 1.44
N GLY A 79 -0.04 -2.17 1.52
CA GLY A 79 0.71 -2.31 2.76
C GLY A 79 2.01 -1.56 2.80
N TYR A 80 2.67 -1.64 3.95
CA TYR A 80 4.03 -1.17 4.14
C TYR A 80 4.83 -2.15 4.98
N GLY A 81 6.14 -2.14 4.82
CA GLY A 81 7.03 -3.04 5.53
C GLY A 81 8.48 -2.62 5.46
N PRO A 82 9.39 -3.44 6.01
CA PRO A 82 10.82 -3.16 5.95
C PRO A 82 11.30 -2.98 4.51
N SER A 83 12.15 -1.99 4.28
CA SER A 83 12.73 -1.71 2.96
C SER A 83 14.05 -2.47 2.70
N CYS A 84 14.53 -3.26 3.65
CA CYS A 84 15.84 -3.93 3.58
C CYS A 84 15.96 -5.01 2.50
N GLU A 85 14.84 -5.49 1.98
CA GLU A 85 14.80 -6.54 0.94
C GLU A 85 14.54 -6.00 -0.47
N CYS A 86 14.37 -4.69 -0.61
CA CYS A 86 14.17 -4.05 -1.91
C CYS A 86 15.45 -3.38 -2.42
N ASP A 87 15.50 -3.15 -3.74
CA ASP A 87 16.62 -2.45 -4.39
C ASP A 87 16.46 -0.92 -4.35
N LEU A 88 15.44 -0.40 -3.63
CA LEU A 88 15.22 1.03 -3.49
C LEU A 88 16.22 1.65 -2.50
N PRO A 89 16.70 2.88 -2.73
CA PRO A 89 17.62 3.60 -1.86
C PRO A 89 16.91 4.14 -0.61
N ALA A 90 16.39 3.24 0.22
CA ALA A 90 15.71 3.59 1.45
C ALA A 90 16.69 4.09 2.51
N ARG A 91 16.24 5.04 3.33
CA ARG A 91 16.96 5.51 4.51
C ARG A 91 16.69 4.57 5.68
N GLU A 92 17.52 4.65 6.70
CA GLU A 92 17.31 3.90 7.94
C GLU A 92 15.92 4.22 8.53
N GLY A 93 15.15 3.18 8.85
CA GLY A 93 13.80 3.31 9.40
C GLY A 93 12.74 3.85 8.43
N GLU A 94 13.03 3.91 7.12
CA GLU A 94 12.08 4.32 6.09
C GLU A 94 11.38 3.10 5.48
N PRO A 95 10.09 2.84 5.82
CA PRO A 95 9.37 1.71 5.27
C PRO A 95 9.09 1.86 3.78
N LEU A 96 9.07 0.72 3.08
CA LEU A 96 8.58 0.60 1.71
C LEU A 96 7.06 0.45 1.72
N ILE A 97 6.37 1.14 0.83
CA ILE A 97 4.97 0.84 0.53
C ILE A 97 4.85 0.05 -0.77
N GLY A 98 3.87 -0.85 -0.79
CA GLY A 98 3.48 -1.59 -1.97
C GLY A 98 1.97 -1.71 -2.10
N TYR A 99 1.48 -1.82 -3.34
CA TYR A 99 0.06 -2.01 -3.61
C TYR A 99 -0.19 -2.57 -5.00
N TRP A 100 -1.33 -3.24 -5.13
CA TRP A 100 -1.88 -3.63 -6.42
C TRP A 100 -3.41 -3.67 -6.35
N VAL A 101 -4.05 -3.57 -7.49
CA VAL A 101 -5.50 -3.72 -7.65
C VAL A 101 -5.75 -4.58 -8.90
N ALA A 102 -6.74 -5.46 -8.83
CA ALA A 102 -7.15 -6.33 -9.92
C ALA A 102 -7.54 -5.52 -11.17
N LYS A 103 -7.20 -6.06 -12.34
CA LYS A 103 -7.31 -5.39 -13.65
C LYS A 103 -8.69 -4.79 -13.96
N PRO A 104 -9.83 -5.44 -13.64
CA PRO A 104 -11.15 -4.86 -13.88
C PRO A 104 -11.41 -3.54 -13.12
N TYR A 105 -10.65 -3.26 -12.07
CA TYR A 105 -10.81 -2.10 -11.20
C TYR A 105 -9.77 -0.99 -11.44
N TRP A 106 -8.96 -1.11 -12.49
CA TRP A 106 -7.99 -0.08 -12.86
C TRP A 106 -8.70 1.20 -13.34
N ASN A 107 -8.00 2.33 -13.19
CA ASN A 107 -8.45 3.69 -13.59
C ASN A 107 -9.73 4.19 -12.89
N GLN A 108 -10.19 3.52 -11.83
CA GLN A 108 -11.39 3.92 -11.06
C GLN A 108 -11.04 4.70 -9.77
N GLY A 109 -9.77 5.02 -9.55
CA GLY A 109 -9.30 5.78 -8.39
C GLY A 109 -9.21 4.98 -7.09
N ILE A 110 -9.57 3.69 -7.09
CA ILE A 110 -9.58 2.81 -5.90
C ILE A 110 -8.23 2.78 -5.21
N CYS A 111 -7.15 2.59 -5.98
CA CYS A 111 -5.80 2.52 -5.41
C CYS A 111 -5.38 3.84 -4.73
N THR A 112 -5.77 4.99 -5.30
CA THR A 112 -5.51 6.31 -4.69
C THR A 112 -6.31 6.51 -3.41
N GLU A 113 -7.55 6.04 -3.38
CA GLU A 113 -8.43 6.10 -2.21
C GLU A 113 -7.88 5.23 -1.08
N ALA A 114 -7.49 4.00 -1.39
CA ALA A 114 -6.88 3.07 -0.44
C ALA A 114 -5.55 3.62 0.13
N LEU A 115 -4.70 4.20 -0.73
CA LEU A 115 -3.43 4.77 -0.28
C LEU A 115 -3.64 5.96 0.66
N ARG A 116 -4.58 6.84 0.39
CA ARG A 116 -4.92 7.95 1.31
C ARG A 116 -5.37 7.42 2.67
N LEU A 117 -6.26 6.45 2.67
CA LEU A 117 -6.77 5.83 3.89
C LEU A 117 -5.65 5.21 4.73
N MET A 118 -4.73 4.47 4.11
CA MET A 118 -3.55 3.93 4.79
C MET A 118 -2.62 5.02 5.31
N LEU A 119 -2.39 6.09 4.54
CA LEU A 119 -1.53 7.20 4.97
C LEU A 119 -2.10 7.96 6.16
N ASP A 120 -3.42 8.13 6.23
CA ASP A 120 -4.08 8.75 7.38
C ASP A 120 -3.90 7.88 8.63
N HIS A 121 -4.10 6.57 8.50
CA HIS A 121 -3.81 5.61 9.57
C HIS A 121 -2.35 5.69 10.06
N ILE A 122 -1.37 5.72 9.15
CA ILE A 122 0.04 5.84 9.50
C ILE A 122 0.32 7.14 10.27
N ARG A 123 -0.26 8.27 9.85
CA ARG A 123 -0.10 9.57 10.53
C ARG A 123 -0.64 9.55 11.96
N GLU A 124 -1.74 8.85 12.17
CA GLU A 124 -2.43 8.81 13.46
C GLU A 124 -1.81 7.81 14.44
N THR A 125 -1.33 6.67 13.93
CA THR A 125 -1.01 5.52 14.78
C THR A 125 0.47 5.20 14.89
N THR A 126 1.33 5.83 14.07
CA THR A 126 2.77 5.52 14.02
C THR A 126 3.65 6.74 14.20
N ASP A 127 4.95 6.51 14.44
CA ASP A 127 5.99 7.53 14.43
C ASP A 127 6.83 7.54 13.15
N ILE A 128 6.37 6.90 12.09
CA ILE A 128 7.03 6.89 10.79
C ILE A 128 7.17 8.33 10.29
N LYS A 129 8.38 8.70 9.86
CA LYS A 129 8.69 10.07 9.40
C LYS A 129 8.71 10.22 7.89
N SER A 130 9.01 9.13 7.20
CA SER A 130 9.00 9.09 5.74
C SER A 130 8.68 7.69 5.24
N LEU A 131 8.21 7.64 4.02
CA LEU A 131 7.91 6.40 3.28
C LEU A 131 8.61 6.47 1.93
N ILE A 132 9.13 5.34 1.47
CA ILE A 132 9.68 5.19 0.13
C ILE A 132 8.80 4.26 -0.70
N SER A 133 8.77 4.49 -1.99
CA SER A 133 8.18 3.58 -2.96
C SER A 133 8.79 3.79 -4.33
N GLY A 134 8.46 2.90 -5.27
CA GLY A 134 8.88 3.03 -6.64
C GLY A 134 7.85 2.46 -7.59
N HIS A 135 7.97 2.83 -8.86
CA HIS A 135 7.21 2.21 -9.93
C HIS A 135 8.10 1.93 -11.13
N PHE A 136 7.86 0.86 -11.83
CA PHE A 136 8.52 0.60 -13.10
C PHE A 136 8.27 1.76 -14.07
N VAL A 137 9.28 2.15 -14.82
CA VAL A 137 9.18 3.27 -15.78
C VAL A 137 8.05 3.05 -16.79
N ASP A 138 7.79 1.80 -17.16
CA ASP A 138 6.70 1.39 -18.04
C ASP A 138 5.33 1.25 -17.36
N ASN A 139 5.25 1.53 -16.03
CA ASN A 139 4.00 1.61 -15.26
C ASN A 139 3.76 3.01 -14.66
N PRO A 140 3.62 4.06 -15.48
CA PRO A 140 3.41 5.42 -14.96
C PRO A 140 2.08 5.59 -14.21
N ALA A 141 1.14 4.65 -14.35
CA ALA A 141 -0.12 4.68 -13.60
C ALA A 141 0.12 4.55 -12.10
N SER A 142 1.03 3.68 -11.67
CA SER A 142 1.44 3.55 -10.27
C SER A 142 2.08 4.85 -9.76
N GLY A 143 2.97 5.48 -10.53
CA GLY A 143 3.54 6.79 -10.17
C GLY A 143 2.46 7.85 -9.92
N ARG A 144 1.47 7.95 -10.81
CA ARG A 144 0.35 8.90 -10.63
C ARG A 144 -0.50 8.66 -9.38
N VAL A 145 -0.63 7.42 -8.94
CA VAL A 145 -1.30 7.11 -7.65
C VAL A 145 -0.52 7.72 -6.49
N MET A 146 0.79 7.49 -6.46
CA MET A 146 1.68 8.02 -5.42
C MET A 146 1.70 9.55 -5.41
N GLU A 147 1.89 10.19 -6.56
CA GLU A 147 1.92 11.65 -6.70
C GLU A 147 0.62 12.29 -6.20
N LYS A 148 -0.55 11.71 -6.52
CA LYS A 148 -1.87 12.16 -6.01
C LYS A 148 -2.01 12.05 -4.49
N CYS A 149 -1.15 11.26 -3.85
CA CYS A 149 -1.10 11.08 -2.40
C CYS A 149 0.06 11.83 -1.74
N GLY A 150 0.77 12.69 -2.51
CA GLY A 150 1.80 13.58 -2.01
C GLY A 150 3.22 13.03 -2.06
N PHE A 151 3.44 11.88 -2.66
CA PHE A 151 4.80 11.40 -2.93
C PHE A 151 5.47 12.28 -3.98
N VAL A 152 6.74 12.55 -3.78
CA VAL A 152 7.56 13.38 -4.67
C VAL A 152 8.64 12.50 -5.30
N PRO A 153 8.84 12.57 -6.63
CA PRO A 153 9.97 11.92 -7.29
C PRO A 153 11.30 12.41 -6.70
N THR A 154 12.20 11.48 -6.38
CA THR A 154 13.52 11.82 -5.82
C THR A 154 14.52 12.23 -6.91
N GLY A 155 14.22 11.94 -8.17
CA GLY A 155 15.16 12.03 -9.29
C GLY A 155 16.03 10.79 -9.45
N GLU A 156 15.97 9.84 -8.51
CA GLU A 156 16.72 8.60 -8.56
C GLU A 156 16.00 7.54 -9.40
N THR A 157 16.79 6.71 -10.04
CA THR A 157 16.32 5.50 -10.73
C THR A 157 17.21 4.35 -10.30
N CYS A 158 16.61 3.25 -9.90
CA CYS A 158 17.32 2.00 -9.61
C CYS A 158 16.90 0.89 -10.56
N ILE A 159 17.65 -0.19 -10.57
CA ILE A 159 17.34 -1.38 -11.37
C ILE A 159 16.81 -2.43 -10.42
N ASP A 160 15.68 -3.02 -10.79
CA ASP A 160 15.12 -4.15 -10.06
C ASP A 160 15.79 -5.44 -10.53
N GLU A 161 16.62 -6.00 -9.66
CA GLU A 161 17.36 -7.24 -9.92
C GLU A 161 16.75 -8.44 -9.19
N LYS A 162 15.86 -8.20 -8.21
CA LYS A 162 15.35 -9.23 -7.29
C LYS A 162 13.93 -9.68 -7.61
N GLN A 163 13.13 -8.86 -8.24
CA GLN A 163 11.73 -9.17 -8.48
C GLN A 163 11.54 -10.03 -9.75
N TYR A 164 10.50 -10.84 -9.72
CA TYR A 164 10.11 -11.67 -10.86
C TYR A 164 9.86 -10.81 -12.10
N GLN A 165 10.42 -11.21 -13.24
CA GLN A 165 10.42 -10.44 -14.49
C GLN A 165 11.02 -9.02 -14.39
N GLY A 166 11.58 -8.67 -13.22
CA GLY A 166 12.23 -7.40 -13.02
C GLY A 166 13.62 -7.31 -13.60
N MET A 167 14.13 -8.36 -14.26
CA MET A 167 15.48 -8.45 -14.76
C MET A 167 15.91 -7.20 -15.55
N GLY A 168 16.55 -6.28 -14.84
CA GLY A 168 17.02 -5.02 -15.38
C GLY A 168 15.93 -3.97 -15.64
N ARG A 169 14.72 -4.10 -15.06
CA ARG A 169 13.68 -3.08 -15.23
C ARG A 169 13.97 -1.84 -14.39
N PRO A 170 13.98 -0.66 -14.99
CA PRO A 170 14.21 0.57 -14.27
C PRO A 170 12.98 0.97 -13.44
N ILE A 171 13.25 1.36 -12.18
CA ILE A 171 12.26 1.86 -11.22
C ILE A 171 12.55 3.31 -10.94
N ARG A 172 11.55 4.17 -11.06
CA ARG A 172 11.57 5.54 -10.54
C ARG A 172 11.21 5.55 -9.06
N VAL A 173 12.05 6.21 -8.28
CA VAL A 173 11.92 6.29 -6.82
C VAL A 173 11.12 7.53 -6.42
N LEU A 174 10.15 7.34 -5.53
CA LEU A 174 9.37 8.42 -4.93
C LEU A 174 9.43 8.32 -3.40
N ARG A 175 9.32 9.47 -2.74
CA ARG A 175 9.37 9.55 -1.28
C ARG A 175 8.26 10.48 -0.77
N LEU A 176 7.69 10.12 0.39
CA LEU A 176 6.74 10.94 1.11
C LEU A 176 7.28 11.23 2.52
N VAL A 177 7.32 12.51 2.89
CA VAL A 177 7.55 12.92 4.27
C VAL A 177 6.21 12.93 5.01
N ILE A 178 6.13 12.21 6.13
CA ILE A 178 4.94 12.15 6.96
C ILE A 178 4.96 13.34 7.94
N THR A 179 4.01 14.22 7.79
CA THR A 179 3.76 15.31 8.74
C THR A 179 2.58 14.92 9.63
N LYS A 180 2.79 14.89 10.95
CA LYS A 180 1.66 14.68 11.90
C LYS A 180 0.70 15.87 11.77
N MET A 181 -0.59 15.62 11.72
CA MET A 181 -1.57 16.69 11.84
C MET A 181 -1.43 17.30 13.24
N GLN A 182 -1.11 18.58 13.32
CA GLN A 182 -1.17 19.29 14.58
C GLN A 182 -2.63 19.33 14.99
N GLY A 183 -2.95 18.67 16.10
CA GLY A 183 -4.28 18.76 16.69
C GLY A 183 -4.57 20.24 16.98
N THR A 184 -5.64 20.75 16.40
CA THR A 184 -6.17 22.07 16.76
C THR A 184 -6.58 21.99 18.23
N VAL A 185 -5.72 22.46 19.12
CA VAL A 185 -6.11 22.67 20.52
C VAL A 185 -7.14 23.80 20.49
N CYS A 186 -8.42 23.46 20.59
CA CYS A 186 -9.44 24.43 20.94
C CYS A 186 -9.12 24.89 22.37
N GLU A 187 -8.52 26.07 22.52
CA GLU A 187 -8.50 26.74 23.82
C GLU A 187 -9.95 26.98 24.26
N PRO A 188 -10.32 26.59 25.47
CA PRO A 188 -11.63 26.93 26.00
C PRO A 188 -11.69 28.46 26.13
N ALA A 189 -12.67 29.06 25.47
CA ALA A 189 -12.97 30.48 25.60
C ALA A 189 -13.11 30.83 27.10
N GLY A 190 -12.18 31.63 27.61
CA GLY A 190 -12.16 32.07 28.99
C GLY A 190 -13.47 32.80 29.35
N SER A 191 -14.21 32.23 30.28
CA SER A 191 -15.30 32.91 30.97
C SER A 191 -14.73 34.06 31.79
N THR A 192 -14.77 35.27 31.27
CA THR A 192 -14.64 36.46 32.09
C THR A 192 -15.99 36.72 32.75
N CYS A 193 -16.11 36.25 34.00
CA CYS A 193 -17.14 36.69 34.95
C CYS A 193 -16.71 38.05 35.43
N GLY A 194 -17.37 39.13 34.94
CA GLY A 194 -17.25 40.47 35.46
C GLY A 194 -18.32 40.70 36.55
N LEU A 195 -17.86 41.17 37.68
CA LEU A 195 -18.65 41.69 38.79
C LEU A 195 -19.51 42.90 38.36
#